data_f99a157e27e61db2b9dfbc7763acf4c0
#
_entry.id   f99a157e27e61db2b9dfbc7763acf4c0
#
_cell.length_a   1.000
_cell.length_b   1.000
_cell.length_c   1.000
_cell.angle_alpha   90.00
_cell.angle_beta   90.00
_cell.angle_gamma   90.00
#
_symmetry.space_group_name_H-M   'P 1'
#
loop_
_entity.id
_entity.type
_entity.pdbx_description
1 polymer ?
#
loop_
_entity_poly.entity_id
_entity_poly.type
_entity_poly.pdbx_seq_one_letter_code
_entity_poly.pdbx_strand_id
1 'polypeptide(L)'
;DDNYIRSQIPLKNITTTDNSYTIEYDSFTLKFDKSDSQFFDENNNLVEFTTPTQGQIVFSDPKYADVRISVVQRRSNTDLEKTNMYHEVKVRGILFNFDISDKVTLVNHMGLPVHPEKATRIGFKGMEKLGSGRGFITASTIPLILKSPIIGYGPDSFLQVFNQDDIYTKMYVYGNPSELVDKPHNLYLLFAINFGLVGLVAFLFIVIYLLVKAKKRYKDESLSKEALYVASIAAVLAYMGGGLFNDSTSSV
;
A
#
# COMPACT_ATOMS: atom_id res chain seq x y z
N ASP A 1 3.89 9.64 -13.96
CA ASP A 1 2.98 9.73 -15.08
C ASP A 1 2.07 8.51 -15.07
N ASP A 2 0.79 8.67 -14.79
CA ASP A 2 -0.13 7.54 -14.62
C ASP A 2 -0.30 6.74 -15.90
N ASN A 3 -0.30 7.42 -17.01
CA ASN A 3 -0.37 6.75 -18.32
C ASN A 3 0.82 5.82 -18.52
N TYR A 4 2.01 6.22 -18.06
CA TYR A 4 3.17 5.34 -18.09
C TYR A 4 2.99 4.12 -17.16
N ILE A 5 2.59 4.33 -15.90
CA ILE A 5 2.36 3.22 -14.95
C ILE A 5 1.28 2.29 -15.48
N ARG A 6 0.14 2.81 -15.92
CA ARG A 6 -0.96 2.00 -16.49
C ARG A 6 -0.55 1.25 -17.76
N SER A 7 0.36 1.80 -18.58
CA SER A 7 0.89 1.08 -19.75
C SER A 7 1.77 -0.12 -19.39
N GLN A 8 2.39 -0.11 -18.20
CA GLN A 8 3.31 -1.15 -17.74
C GLN A 8 2.64 -2.28 -16.96
N ILE A 9 1.35 -2.17 -16.66
CA ILE A 9 0.59 -3.17 -15.90
C ILE A 9 -0.54 -3.75 -16.75
N PRO A 10 -0.87 -5.03 -16.56
CA PRO A 10 -1.95 -5.68 -17.31
C PRO A 10 -3.35 -5.18 -16.88
N LEU A 11 -3.54 -4.76 -15.64
CA LEU A 11 -4.79 -4.18 -15.14
C LEU A 11 -4.94 -2.75 -15.65
N LYS A 12 -5.96 -2.49 -16.46
CA LYS A 12 -6.22 -1.17 -17.04
C LYS A 12 -7.20 -0.37 -16.20
N ASN A 13 -8.28 -1.02 -15.73
CA ASN A 13 -9.29 -0.34 -14.95
C ASN A 13 -10.06 -1.30 -14.04
N ILE A 14 -10.57 -0.76 -12.92
CA ILE A 14 -11.62 -1.38 -12.11
C ILE A 14 -12.64 -0.31 -11.81
N THR A 15 -13.90 -0.60 -12.10
CA THR A 15 -15.03 0.27 -11.78
C THR A 15 -16.11 -0.51 -11.07
N THR A 16 -16.80 0.15 -10.16
CA THR A 16 -17.96 -0.38 -9.46
C THR A 16 -19.13 0.59 -9.58
N THR A 17 -20.32 0.06 -9.69
CA THR A 17 -21.59 0.77 -9.55
C THR A 17 -22.41 0.08 -8.46
N ASP A 18 -23.57 0.61 -8.11
CA ASP A 18 -24.41 -0.02 -7.11
C ASP A 18 -24.74 -1.50 -7.42
N ASN A 19 -24.83 -1.85 -8.72
CA ASN A 19 -25.26 -3.17 -9.18
C ASN A 19 -24.22 -3.93 -10.02
N SER A 20 -23.05 -3.36 -10.29
CA SER A 20 -22.08 -4.04 -11.15
C SER A 20 -20.63 -3.73 -10.77
N TYR A 21 -19.73 -4.62 -11.14
CA TYR A 21 -18.32 -4.32 -11.24
C TYR A 21 -17.79 -4.65 -12.63
N THR A 22 -16.78 -3.91 -13.07
CA THR A 22 -16.06 -4.16 -14.32
C THR A 22 -14.55 -4.21 -14.03
N ILE A 23 -13.89 -5.24 -14.54
CA ILE A 23 -12.43 -5.39 -14.50
C ILE A 23 -11.93 -5.38 -15.94
N GLU A 24 -11.07 -4.42 -16.26
CA GLU A 24 -10.43 -4.28 -17.57
C GLU A 24 -8.97 -4.67 -17.48
N TYR A 25 -8.59 -5.71 -18.18
CA TYR A 25 -7.22 -6.15 -18.40
C TYR A 25 -6.79 -5.87 -19.84
N ASP A 26 -5.48 -5.98 -20.10
CA ASP A 26 -4.91 -5.86 -21.44
C ASP A 26 -5.51 -6.86 -22.46
N SER A 27 -5.95 -8.01 -21.98
CA SER A 27 -6.45 -9.13 -22.79
C SER A 27 -7.97 -9.33 -22.78
N PHE A 28 -8.66 -8.72 -21.81
CA PHE A 28 -10.12 -8.88 -21.69
C PHE A 28 -10.75 -7.78 -20.84
N THR A 29 -12.05 -7.60 -21.00
CA THR A 29 -12.93 -6.91 -20.08
C THR A 29 -13.97 -7.89 -19.57
N LEU A 30 -14.19 -7.90 -18.25
CA LEU A 30 -15.21 -8.72 -17.60
C LEU A 30 -16.08 -7.83 -16.72
N LYS A 31 -17.36 -7.76 -17.04
CA LYS A 31 -18.37 -7.06 -16.26
C LYS A 31 -19.30 -8.07 -15.60
N PHE A 32 -19.53 -7.92 -14.31
CA PHE A 32 -20.58 -8.63 -13.57
C PHE A 32 -21.76 -7.70 -13.36
N ASP A 33 -22.98 -8.16 -13.65
CA ASP A 33 -24.22 -7.48 -13.30
C ASP A 33 -24.95 -8.30 -12.22
N LYS A 34 -25.19 -7.68 -11.09
CA LYS A 34 -25.84 -8.30 -9.93
C LYS A 34 -27.31 -8.55 -10.18
N SER A 35 -27.98 -7.71 -10.99
CA SER A 35 -29.42 -7.80 -11.23
C SER A 35 -29.80 -9.13 -11.88
N ASP A 36 -28.98 -9.58 -12.82
CA ASP A 36 -29.18 -10.81 -13.57
C ASP A 36 -28.27 -11.95 -13.12
N SER A 37 -27.30 -11.63 -12.25
CA SER A 37 -26.20 -12.53 -11.80
C SER A 37 -25.42 -13.10 -12.99
N GLN A 38 -25.19 -12.28 -14.02
CA GLN A 38 -24.55 -12.64 -15.28
C GLN A 38 -23.24 -11.87 -15.50
N PHE A 39 -22.43 -12.42 -16.41
CA PHE A 39 -21.17 -11.82 -16.82
C PHE A 39 -21.24 -11.41 -18.30
N PHE A 40 -20.59 -10.28 -18.61
CA PHE A 40 -20.59 -9.69 -19.93
C PHE A 40 -19.17 -9.30 -20.35
N ASP A 41 -18.92 -9.35 -21.67
CA ASP A 41 -17.68 -8.87 -22.28
C ASP A 41 -17.70 -7.33 -22.52
N GLU A 42 -16.68 -6.81 -23.19
CA GLU A 42 -16.56 -5.40 -23.58
C GLU A 42 -17.66 -4.90 -24.53
N ASN A 43 -18.33 -5.82 -25.26
CA ASN A 43 -19.40 -5.52 -26.19
C ASN A 43 -20.80 -5.78 -25.61
N ASN A 44 -20.88 -6.02 -24.28
CA ASN A 44 -22.08 -6.46 -23.57
C ASN A 44 -22.68 -7.80 -24.11
N ASN A 45 -21.83 -8.67 -24.68
CA ASN A 45 -22.25 -10.04 -24.95
C ASN A 45 -22.15 -10.86 -23.68
N LEU A 46 -23.09 -11.81 -23.52
CA LEU A 46 -23.09 -12.73 -22.39
C LEU A 46 -21.86 -13.63 -22.43
N VAL A 47 -21.18 -13.72 -21.32
CA VAL A 47 -20.04 -14.65 -21.13
C VAL A 47 -20.52 -15.89 -20.39
N GLU A 48 -20.49 -17.03 -21.09
CA GLU A 48 -20.93 -18.30 -20.54
C GLU A 48 -19.97 -18.81 -19.47
N PHE A 49 -20.53 -19.29 -18.38
CA PHE A 49 -19.78 -19.87 -17.27
C PHE A 49 -20.42 -21.15 -16.74
N THR A 50 -19.63 -21.92 -16.02
CA THR A 50 -20.10 -23.14 -15.33
C THR A 50 -19.76 -23.01 -13.83
N THR A 51 -20.51 -23.75 -13.02
CA THR A 51 -20.29 -23.84 -11.57
C THR A 51 -19.90 -25.28 -11.19
N PRO A 52 -18.65 -25.71 -11.47
CA PRO A 52 -18.24 -27.10 -11.31
C PRO A 52 -18.26 -27.55 -9.84
N THR A 53 -18.11 -26.59 -8.92
CA THR A 53 -18.20 -26.82 -7.47
C THR A 53 -19.04 -25.68 -6.87
N GLN A 54 -19.73 -25.95 -5.77
CA GLN A 54 -20.54 -24.96 -5.09
C GLN A 54 -19.71 -23.69 -4.79
N GLY A 55 -20.17 -22.54 -5.28
CA GLY A 55 -19.54 -21.26 -5.09
C GLY A 55 -18.34 -20.97 -5.99
N GLN A 56 -17.98 -21.86 -6.95
CA GLN A 56 -16.93 -21.59 -7.93
C GLN A 56 -17.54 -21.31 -9.30
N ILE A 57 -17.07 -20.25 -9.94
CA ILE A 57 -17.43 -19.84 -11.30
C ILE A 57 -16.19 -19.98 -12.20
N VAL A 58 -16.35 -20.71 -13.29
CA VAL A 58 -15.32 -20.93 -14.31
C VAL A 58 -15.93 -20.62 -15.68
N PHE A 59 -15.22 -19.82 -16.45
CA PHE A 59 -15.68 -19.40 -17.79
C PHE A 59 -15.32 -20.43 -18.84
N SER A 60 -16.23 -20.60 -19.81
CA SER A 60 -16.03 -21.54 -20.92
C SER A 60 -15.12 -20.97 -22.01
N ASP A 61 -15.11 -19.66 -22.20
CA ASP A 61 -14.28 -18.99 -23.19
C ASP A 61 -12.80 -18.97 -22.76
N PRO A 62 -11.86 -19.45 -23.59
CA PRO A 62 -10.42 -19.42 -23.33
C PRO A 62 -9.85 -18.02 -23.02
N LYS A 63 -10.52 -16.96 -23.49
CA LYS A 63 -10.18 -15.55 -23.18
C LYS A 63 -10.12 -15.29 -21.66
N TYR A 64 -10.95 -16.00 -20.88
CA TYR A 64 -11.05 -15.87 -19.43
C TYR A 64 -10.42 -17.04 -18.66
N ALA A 65 -9.57 -17.84 -19.30
CA ALA A 65 -8.97 -19.03 -18.68
C ALA A 65 -8.20 -18.72 -17.38
N ASP A 66 -7.63 -17.52 -17.29
CA ASP A 66 -6.87 -17.04 -16.12
C ASP A 66 -7.77 -16.43 -15.04
N VAL A 67 -9.09 -16.37 -15.26
CA VAL A 67 -10.07 -15.80 -14.33
C VAL A 67 -10.78 -16.92 -13.57
N ARG A 68 -10.76 -16.83 -12.25
CA ARG A 68 -11.52 -17.71 -11.36
C ARG A 68 -12.27 -16.86 -10.37
N ILE A 69 -13.54 -17.16 -10.16
CA ILE A 69 -14.36 -16.43 -9.18
C ILE A 69 -14.87 -17.44 -8.16
N SER A 70 -14.69 -17.09 -6.89
CA SER A 70 -15.28 -17.83 -5.78
C SER A 70 -16.33 -16.97 -5.10
N VAL A 71 -17.52 -17.51 -4.94
CA VAL A 71 -18.60 -16.86 -4.18
C VAL A 71 -18.48 -17.32 -2.74
N VAL A 72 -18.16 -16.40 -1.83
CA VAL A 72 -17.95 -16.72 -0.43
C VAL A 72 -18.83 -15.86 0.48
N GLN A 73 -19.23 -16.42 1.60
CA GLN A 73 -19.96 -15.70 2.64
C GLN A 73 -19.03 -15.48 3.83
N ARG A 74 -18.98 -14.24 4.33
CA ARG A 74 -18.21 -13.86 5.52
C ARG A 74 -19.05 -12.95 6.41
N ARG A 75 -18.80 -12.99 7.71
CA ARG A 75 -19.37 -12.00 8.63
C ARG A 75 -18.86 -10.61 8.23
N SER A 76 -19.77 -9.63 8.30
CA SER A 76 -19.40 -8.24 8.09
C SER A 76 -18.46 -7.77 9.20
N ASN A 77 -17.41 -7.01 8.82
CA ASN A 77 -16.52 -6.40 9.81
C ASN A 77 -17.09 -5.12 10.42
N THR A 78 -18.14 -4.57 9.81
CA THR A 78 -18.84 -3.36 10.29
C THR A 78 -20.10 -3.69 11.09
N ASP A 79 -20.68 -4.87 10.87
CA ASP A 79 -21.88 -5.35 11.56
C ASP A 79 -21.76 -6.88 11.75
N LEU A 80 -21.43 -7.30 12.96
CA LEU A 80 -21.15 -8.70 13.30
C LEU A 80 -22.39 -9.61 13.20
N GLU A 81 -23.60 -9.06 13.16
CA GLU A 81 -24.84 -9.82 12.97
C GLU A 81 -25.13 -10.07 11.49
N LYS A 82 -24.50 -9.32 10.59
CA LYS A 82 -24.70 -9.41 9.16
C LYS A 82 -23.67 -10.31 8.49
N THR A 83 -24.13 -11.13 7.56
CA THR A 83 -23.26 -11.94 6.68
C THR A 83 -23.30 -11.32 5.30
N ASN A 84 -22.13 -10.96 4.78
CA ASN A 84 -21.99 -10.41 3.45
C ASN A 84 -21.54 -11.48 2.45
N MET A 85 -21.96 -11.32 1.21
CA MET A 85 -21.56 -12.16 0.09
C MET A 85 -20.49 -11.47 -0.75
N TYR A 86 -19.42 -12.18 -1.05
CA TYR A 86 -18.29 -11.66 -1.80
C TYR A 86 -18.03 -12.47 -3.06
N HIS A 87 -17.66 -11.78 -4.12
CA HIS A 87 -16.94 -12.36 -5.23
C HIS A 87 -15.44 -12.19 -5.02
N GLU A 88 -14.75 -13.29 -4.80
CA GLU A 88 -13.29 -13.36 -4.83
C GLU A 88 -12.84 -13.63 -6.25
N VAL A 89 -12.49 -12.58 -6.97
CA VAL A 89 -12.07 -12.64 -8.37
C VAL A 89 -10.56 -12.75 -8.45
N LYS A 90 -10.07 -13.92 -8.84
CA LYS A 90 -8.63 -14.18 -9.02
C LYS A 90 -8.30 -14.11 -10.50
N VAL A 91 -7.41 -13.20 -10.87
CA VAL A 91 -6.92 -12.99 -12.23
C VAL A 91 -5.40 -13.11 -12.24
N ARG A 92 -4.85 -14.09 -12.96
CA ARG A 92 -3.37 -14.32 -13.03
C ARG A 92 -2.70 -14.36 -11.65
N GLY A 93 -3.39 -14.94 -10.65
CA GLY A 93 -2.88 -15.05 -9.28
C GLY A 93 -3.19 -13.85 -8.36
N ILE A 94 -3.65 -12.72 -8.90
CA ILE A 94 -4.03 -11.53 -8.15
C ILE A 94 -5.49 -11.64 -7.73
N LEU A 95 -5.77 -11.35 -6.46
CA LEU A 95 -7.10 -11.45 -5.87
C LEU A 95 -7.74 -10.06 -5.72
N PHE A 96 -8.96 -9.93 -6.23
CA PHE A 96 -9.83 -8.79 -6.00
C PHE A 96 -11.08 -9.28 -5.28
N ASN A 97 -11.48 -8.56 -4.23
CA ASN A 97 -12.68 -8.89 -3.47
C ASN A 97 -13.76 -7.85 -3.76
N PHE A 98 -14.94 -8.29 -4.17
CA PHE A 98 -16.09 -7.44 -4.34
C PHE A 98 -17.18 -7.87 -3.36
N ASP A 99 -17.60 -6.98 -2.48
CA ASP A 99 -18.84 -7.16 -1.72
C ASP A 99 -20.02 -6.97 -2.68
N ILE A 100 -20.87 -8.00 -2.79
CA ILE A 100 -22.04 -7.99 -3.69
C ILE A 100 -23.37 -8.06 -2.92
N SER A 101 -23.36 -7.82 -1.60
CA SER A 101 -24.54 -7.97 -0.74
C SER A 101 -25.58 -6.87 -1.00
N ASP A 102 -25.31 -5.65 -0.58
CA ASP A 102 -26.21 -4.51 -0.76
C ASP A 102 -25.86 -3.75 -2.04
N LYS A 103 -24.69 -3.14 -2.07
CA LYS A 103 -24.09 -2.45 -3.22
C LYS A 103 -22.81 -3.16 -3.61
N VAL A 104 -22.56 -3.22 -4.90
CA VAL A 104 -21.33 -3.80 -5.39
C VAL A 104 -20.16 -2.84 -5.09
N THR A 105 -19.23 -3.29 -4.26
CA THR A 105 -18.11 -2.47 -3.78
C THR A 105 -16.82 -3.26 -3.81
N LEU A 106 -15.76 -2.69 -4.36
CA LEU A 106 -14.42 -3.25 -4.21
C LEU A 106 -13.98 -3.10 -2.75
N VAL A 107 -13.49 -4.18 -2.16
CA VAL A 107 -13.05 -4.20 -0.75
C VAL A 107 -11.66 -4.80 -0.61
N ASN A 108 -10.95 -4.40 0.44
CA ASN A 108 -9.68 -5.02 0.79
C ASN A 108 -9.89 -6.38 1.48
N HIS A 109 -8.79 -7.05 1.87
CA HIS A 109 -8.85 -8.34 2.56
C HIS A 109 -9.57 -8.29 3.93
N MET A 110 -9.73 -7.10 4.51
CA MET A 110 -10.48 -6.87 5.75
C MET A 110 -11.96 -6.52 5.49
N GLY A 111 -12.41 -6.53 4.22
CA GLY A 111 -13.79 -6.17 3.86
C GLY A 111 -14.10 -4.67 3.93
N LEU A 112 -13.08 -3.81 4.04
CA LEU A 112 -13.25 -2.36 4.01
C LEU A 112 -13.27 -1.87 2.56
N PRO A 113 -14.16 -0.90 2.22
CA PRO A 113 -14.24 -0.33 0.88
C PRO A 113 -12.90 0.22 0.38
N VAL A 114 -12.60 -0.06 -0.88
CA VAL A 114 -11.44 0.48 -1.60
C VAL A 114 -11.95 1.33 -2.75
N HIS A 115 -11.52 2.58 -2.79
CA HIS A 115 -11.81 3.50 -3.88
C HIS A 115 -10.53 3.70 -4.68
N PRO A 116 -10.39 3.08 -5.89
CA PRO A 116 -9.17 3.19 -6.68
C PRO A 116 -8.78 4.64 -6.97
N GLU A 117 -8.00 5.22 -6.09
CA GLU A 117 -7.58 6.61 -6.15
C GLU A 117 -6.06 6.70 -6.22
N LYS A 118 -5.60 7.63 -7.05
CA LYS A 118 -4.19 7.90 -7.16
C LYS A 118 -3.67 8.63 -5.93
N ALA A 119 -2.59 8.12 -5.33
CA ALA A 119 -1.85 8.85 -4.32
C ALA A 119 -1.19 10.11 -4.91
N THR A 120 -1.33 11.26 -4.23
CA THR A 120 -0.54 12.44 -4.53
C THR A 120 0.93 12.13 -4.26
N ARG A 121 1.82 12.43 -5.21
CA ARG A 121 3.25 12.11 -5.14
C ARG A 121 4.11 13.31 -5.48
N ILE A 122 5.23 13.46 -4.77
CA ILE A 122 6.25 14.48 -5.02
C ILE A 122 7.62 13.80 -5.19
N GLY A 123 8.26 14.00 -6.33
CA GLY A 123 9.55 13.41 -6.67
C GLY A 123 9.45 11.94 -7.10
N PHE A 124 10.58 11.29 -7.28
CA PHE A 124 10.75 9.87 -7.64
C PHE A 124 9.99 9.39 -8.89
N LYS A 125 9.60 10.30 -9.78
CA LYS A 125 8.94 9.95 -11.05
C LYS A 125 9.84 9.03 -11.88
N GLY A 126 9.31 7.86 -12.26
CA GLY A 126 10.06 6.80 -12.94
C GLY A 126 11.00 5.99 -12.04
N MET A 127 11.04 6.32 -10.74
CA MET A 127 11.87 5.64 -9.74
C MET A 127 11.01 4.99 -8.62
N GLU A 128 9.73 4.77 -8.89
CA GLU A 128 8.77 4.22 -7.91
C GLU A 128 9.22 2.86 -7.39
N LYS A 129 9.85 2.04 -8.24
CA LYS A 129 10.38 0.70 -7.87
C LYS A 129 11.72 0.74 -7.11
N LEU A 130 12.35 1.91 -6.97
CA LEU A 130 13.64 2.02 -6.30
C LEU A 130 13.56 1.47 -4.87
N GLY A 131 14.54 0.63 -4.50
CA GLY A 131 14.64 0.08 -3.16
C GLY A 131 13.43 -0.74 -2.72
N SER A 132 12.91 -1.61 -3.62
CA SER A 132 11.72 -2.44 -3.36
C SER A 132 10.46 -1.61 -3.06
N GLY A 133 10.26 -0.52 -3.80
CA GLY A 133 9.07 0.33 -3.68
C GLY A 133 9.24 1.55 -2.75
N ARG A 134 10.41 1.74 -2.15
CA ARG A 134 10.68 2.93 -1.31
C ARG A 134 10.56 4.25 -2.08
N GLY A 135 10.84 4.24 -3.39
CA GLY A 135 10.60 5.40 -4.25
C GLY A 135 9.15 5.84 -4.24
N PHE A 136 8.22 4.90 -4.42
CA PHE A 136 6.76 5.14 -4.32
C PHE A 136 6.35 5.59 -2.92
N ILE A 137 6.82 4.88 -1.89
CA ILE A 137 6.48 5.20 -0.49
C ILE A 137 6.94 6.62 -0.14
N THR A 138 8.20 6.95 -0.44
CA THR A 138 8.77 8.28 -0.18
C THR A 138 8.01 9.37 -0.92
N ALA A 139 7.77 9.19 -2.23
CA ALA A 139 7.05 10.16 -3.06
C ALA A 139 5.63 10.44 -2.54
N SER A 140 4.94 9.41 -2.01
CA SER A 140 3.59 9.52 -1.45
C SER A 140 3.60 10.06 -0.01
N THR A 141 4.68 9.89 0.75
CA THR A 141 4.82 10.36 2.13
C THR A 141 5.08 11.87 2.21
N ILE A 142 5.87 12.43 1.29
CA ILE A 142 6.21 13.86 1.29
C ILE A 142 4.96 14.76 1.30
N PRO A 143 3.93 14.55 0.45
CA PRO A 143 2.70 15.33 0.51
C PRO A 143 1.96 15.24 1.84
N LEU A 144 2.01 14.10 2.53
CA LEU A 144 1.40 13.93 3.85
C LEU A 144 2.10 14.80 4.89
N ILE A 145 3.44 14.79 4.90
CA ILE A 145 4.23 15.68 5.78
C ILE A 145 3.86 17.15 5.55
N LEU A 146 3.70 17.55 4.28
CA LEU A 146 3.34 18.93 3.93
C LEU A 146 1.92 19.31 4.36
N LYS A 147 1.00 18.35 4.52
CA LYS A 147 -0.36 18.59 5.05
C LYS A 147 -0.38 18.81 6.56
N SER A 148 0.55 18.21 7.33
CA SER A 148 0.67 18.39 8.78
C SER A 148 2.12 18.63 9.20
N PRO A 149 2.74 19.78 8.79
CA PRO A 149 4.18 19.97 8.91
C PRO A 149 4.65 20.28 10.33
N ILE A 150 3.79 20.75 11.23
CA ILE A 150 4.18 21.22 12.56
C ILE A 150 4.17 20.08 13.57
N ILE A 151 3.04 19.40 13.72
CA ILE A 151 2.82 18.39 14.77
C ILE A 151 2.74 16.95 14.24
N GLY A 152 2.69 16.76 12.90
CA GLY A 152 2.49 15.44 12.30
C GLY A 152 1.10 14.88 12.55
N TYR A 153 0.99 13.56 12.47
CA TYR A 153 -0.28 12.82 12.64
C TYR A 153 -0.35 12.01 13.94
N GLY A 154 0.72 11.96 14.70
CA GLY A 154 0.86 11.14 15.90
C GLY A 154 1.62 9.83 15.67
N PRO A 155 2.11 9.19 16.74
CA PRO A 155 2.79 7.90 16.66
C PRO A 155 1.91 6.84 15.98
N ASP A 156 2.56 5.96 15.20
CA ASP A 156 1.96 4.81 14.51
C ASP A 156 0.77 5.14 13.57
N SER A 157 0.63 6.41 13.18
CA SER A 157 -0.45 6.88 12.32
C SER A 157 -0.23 6.58 10.83
N PHE A 158 0.98 6.18 10.41
CA PHE A 158 1.35 6.06 9.00
C PHE A 158 0.41 5.17 8.20
N LEU A 159 0.06 3.99 8.73
CA LEU A 159 -0.84 3.05 8.08
C LEU A 159 -2.22 3.66 7.75
N GLN A 160 -2.70 4.56 8.62
CA GLN A 160 -4.02 5.18 8.50
C GLN A 160 -4.03 6.38 7.57
N VAL A 161 -2.91 7.12 7.50
CA VAL A 161 -2.82 8.36 6.70
C VAL A 161 -2.27 8.13 5.30
N PHE A 162 -1.53 7.04 5.10
CA PHE A 162 -1.03 6.66 3.78
C PHE A 162 -2.17 6.23 2.87
N ASN A 163 -2.20 6.73 1.63
CA ASN A 163 -3.21 6.33 0.68
C ASN A 163 -3.01 4.86 0.27
N GLN A 164 -3.82 3.97 0.84
CA GLN A 164 -3.81 2.54 0.55
C GLN A 164 -4.54 2.19 -0.76
N ASP A 165 -5.27 3.12 -1.35
CA ASP A 165 -6.19 2.89 -2.47
C ASP A 165 -5.56 3.12 -3.85
N ASP A 166 -4.26 3.49 -3.92
CA ASP A 166 -3.51 3.56 -5.19
C ASP A 166 -3.13 2.16 -5.70
N ILE A 167 -4.15 1.38 -6.06
CA ILE A 167 -4.03 -0.02 -6.49
C ILE A 167 -3.18 -0.18 -7.76
N TYR A 168 -3.22 0.80 -8.66
CA TYR A 168 -2.48 0.74 -9.93
C TYR A 168 -0.98 0.93 -9.70
N THR A 169 -0.58 1.90 -8.88
CA THR A 169 0.84 2.07 -8.55
C THR A 169 1.35 0.92 -7.71
N LYS A 170 0.56 0.40 -6.76
CA LYS A 170 0.92 -0.81 -6.00
C LYS A 170 1.12 -2.01 -6.92
N MET A 171 0.22 -2.21 -7.88
CA MET A 171 0.38 -3.27 -8.87
C MET A 171 1.64 -3.10 -9.71
N TYR A 172 1.96 -1.87 -10.13
CA TYR A 172 3.18 -1.57 -10.86
C TYR A 172 4.43 -1.86 -10.03
N VAL A 173 4.44 -1.42 -8.76
CA VAL A 173 5.62 -1.50 -7.89
C VAL A 173 5.83 -2.90 -7.33
N TYR A 174 4.78 -3.51 -6.80
CA TYR A 174 4.83 -4.76 -6.03
C TYR A 174 4.28 -5.98 -6.80
N GLY A 175 3.61 -5.77 -7.94
CA GLY A 175 2.85 -6.82 -8.63
C GLY A 175 1.58 -7.24 -7.90
N ASN A 176 1.22 -6.59 -6.80
CA ASN A 176 0.07 -6.88 -5.97
C ASN A 176 -0.66 -5.58 -5.57
N PRO A 177 -1.90 -5.35 -6.04
CA PRO A 177 -2.67 -4.15 -5.72
C PRO A 177 -3.14 -4.10 -4.27
N SER A 178 -3.19 -5.26 -3.59
CA SER A 178 -3.63 -5.39 -2.18
C SER A 178 -2.47 -5.28 -1.18
N GLU A 179 -1.24 -5.00 -1.66
CA GLU A 179 -0.09 -4.81 -0.77
C GLU A 179 -0.36 -3.70 0.24
N LEU A 180 -0.08 -3.97 1.50
CA LEU A 180 -0.28 -3.02 2.59
C LEU A 180 1.02 -2.28 2.86
N VAL A 181 1.01 -0.97 2.70
CA VAL A 181 2.16 -0.11 3.02
C VAL A 181 2.00 0.37 4.46
N ASP A 182 2.70 -0.29 5.38
CA ASP A 182 2.55 -0.07 6.83
C ASP A 182 3.53 0.97 7.40
N LYS A 183 4.65 1.21 6.72
CA LYS A 183 5.74 2.09 7.20
C LYS A 183 6.44 2.82 6.07
N PRO A 184 7.09 3.98 6.33
CA PRO A 184 7.84 4.72 5.33
C PRO A 184 9.21 4.11 5.00
N HIS A 185 9.69 3.11 5.78
CA HIS A 185 11.03 2.50 5.67
C HIS A 185 12.17 3.53 5.62
N ASN A 186 11.99 4.62 6.35
CA ASN A 186 12.96 5.70 6.52
C ASN A 186 12.67 6.40 7.85
N LEU A 187 13.67 6.39 8.75
CA LEU A 187 13.56 6.94 10.10
C LEU A 187 13.15 8.43 10.11
N TYR A 188 13.70 9.21 9.17
CA TYR A 188 13.43 10.65 9.11
C TYR A 188 12.02 10.95 8.63
N LEU A 189 11.54 10.20 7.64
CA LEU A 189 10.15 10.28 7.19
C LEU A 189 9.18 9.84 8.29
N LEU A 190 9.53 8.78 9.04
CA LEU A 190 8.73 8.31 10.17
C LEU A 190 8.61 9.38 11.24
N PHE A 191 9.73 10.03 11.62
CA PHE A 191 9.69 11.15 12.57
C PHE A 191 8.87 12.32 12.05
N ALA A 192 9.04 12.68 10.78
CA ALA A 192 8.30 13.80 10.18
C ALA A 192 6.79 13.52 10.09
N ILE A 193 6.38 12.30 9.81
CA ILE A 193 4.95 11.91 9.80
C ILE A 193 4.38 11.91 11.21
N ASN A 194 5.10 11.33 12.17
CA ASN A 194 4.57 11.15 13.53
C ASN A 194 4.57 12.47 14.31
N PHE A 195 5.63 13.27 14.20
CA PHE A 195 5.86 14.44 15.07
C PHE A 195 6.01 15.76 14.31
N GLY A 196 5.80 15.76 13.00
CA GLY A 196 6.00 16.92 12.15
C GLY A 196 7.48 17.26 11.93
N LEU A 197 7.71 18.30 11.14
CA LEU A 197 9.08 18.80 10.90
C LEU A 197 9.71 19.38 12.17
N VAL A 198 8.91 19.92 13.08
CA VAL A 198 9.41 20.44 14.38
C VAL A 198 10.01 19.30 15.21
N GLY A 199 9.31 18.18 15.30
CA GLY A 199 9.83 16.98 15.99
C GLY A 199 11.06 16.40 15.32
N LEU A 200 11.08 16.34 13.99
CA LEU A 200 12.26 15.90 13.25
C LEU A 200 13.47 16.82 13.50
N VAL A 201 13.29 18.14 13.44
CA VAL A 201 14.37 19.12 13.71
C VAL A 201 14.87 18.99 15.14
N ALA A 202 13.96 18.85 16.12
CA ALA A 202 14.35 18.66 17.52
C ALA A 202 15.16 17.35 17.71
N PHE A 203 14.73 16.26 17.08
CA PHE A 203 15.47 14.99 17.10
C PHE A 203 16.87 15.14 16.51
N LEU A 204 17.00 15.74 15.32
CA LEU A 204 18.29 15.96 14.68
C LEU A 204 19.19 16.88 15.52
N PHE A 205 18.63 17.93 16.11
CA PHE A 205 19.36 18.82 17.00
C PHE A 205 19.95 18.08 18.19
N ILE A 206 19.17 17.21 18.85
CA ILE A 206 19.66 16.41 20.00
C ILE A 206 20.81 15.50 19.55
N VAL A 207 20.64 14.79 18.42
CA VAL A 207 21.69 13.88 17.90
C VAL A 207 22.97 14.66 17.60
N ILE A 208 22.87 15.77 16.86
CA ILE A 208 24.03 16.62 16.52
C ILE A 208 24.69 17.18 17.78
N TYR A 209 23.91 17.66 18.73
CA TYR A 209 24.41 18.16 20.00
C TYR A 209 25.21 17.09 20.74
N LEU A 210 24.69 15.88 20.86
CA LEU A 210 25.38 14.76 21.51
C LEU A 210 26.67 14.38 20.77
N LEU A 211 26.67 14.33 19.45
CA LEU A 211 27.88 14.05 18.66
C LEU A 211 28.95 15.13 18.83
N VAL A 212 28.57 16.41 18.85
CA VAL A 212 29.49 17.52 19.08
C VAL A 212 30.08 17.46 20.49
N LYS A 213 29.25 17.17 21.50
CA LYS A 213 29.73 16.99 22.89
C LYS A 213 30.70 15.80 23.01
N ALA A 214 30.37 14.66 22.41
CA ALA A 214 31.22 13.49 22.40
C ALA A 214 32.56 13.80 21.74
N LYS A 215 32.56 14.46 20.55
CA LYS A 215 33.81 14.86 19.87
C LYS A 215 34.70 15.78 20.73
N LYS A 216 34.12 16.72 21.47
CA LYS A 216 34.91 17.61 22.36
C LYS A 216 35.56 16.84 23.51
N ARG A 217 34.84 15.88 24.09
CA ARG A 217 35.31 15.11 25.25
C ARG A 217 36.34 14.04 24.86
N TYR A 218 36.33 13.54 23.64
CA TYR A 218 37.28 12.57 23.09
C TYR A 218 38.74 13.04 23.23
N LYS A 219 39.01 14.37 23.24
CA LYS A 219 40.36 14.93 23.31
C LYS A 219 41.00 14.86 24.72
N ASP A 220 40.24 14.60 25.78
CA ASP A 220 40.65 14.81 27.16
C ASP A 220 40.69 13.54 28.02
N GLU A 221 40.50 12.34 27.47
CA GLU A 221 40.31 11.12 28.25
C GLU A 221 41.29 9.96 27.93
N SER A 222 41.50 9.02 28.88
CA SER A 222 42.39 7.87 28.74
C SER A 222 41.97 6.85 27.70
N LEU A 223 42.89 6.06 27.16
CA LEU A 223 42.70 5.12 26.05
C LEU A 223 41.52 4.15 26.21
N SER A 224 41.20 3.69 27.41
CA SER A 224 40.07 2.80 27.66
C SER A 224 38.70 3.48 27.52
N LYS A 225 38.65 4.78 27.87
CA LYS A 225 37.44 5.59 27.69
C LYS A 225 37.28 6.07 26.25
N GLU A 226 38.41 6.29 25.55
CA GLU A 226 38.40 6.63 24.12
C GLU A 226 37.75 5.54 23.27
N ALA A 227 38.03 4.26 23.51
CA ALA A 227 37.44 3.14 22.81
C ALA A 227 35.89 3.12 22.95
N LEU A 228 35.37 3.38 24.16
CA LEU A 228 33.94 3.44 24.42
C LEU A 228 33.28 4.64 23.71
N TYR A 229 33.93 5.80 23.71
CA TYR A 229 33.41 6.98 22.99
C TYR A 229 33.41 6.78 21.49
N VAL A 230 34.50 6.22 20.93
CA VAL A 230 34.53 5.90 19.49
C VAL A 230 33.44 4.91 19.11
N ALA A 231 33.27 3.85 19.90
CA ALA A 231 32.23 2.87 19.68
C ALA A 231 30.82 3.50 19.77
N SER A 232 30.59 4.37 20.74
CA SER A 232 29.30 5.07 20.91
C SER A 232 28.99 6.00 19.73
N ILE A 233 29.98 6.79 19.29
CA ILE A 233 29.82 7.68 18.12
C ILE A 233 29.57 6.84 16.87
N ALA A 234 30.33 5.78 16.65
CA ALA A 234 30.16 4.88 15.51
C ALA A 234 28.76 4.24 15.49
N ALA A 235 28.27 3.80 16.67
CA ALA A 235 26.92 3.23 16.80
C ALA A 235 25.82 4.25 16.44
N VAL A 236 25.94 5.50 16.91
CA VAL A 236 24.97 6.56 16.57
C VAL A 236 25.02 6.87 15.07
N LEU A 237 26.21 7.00 14.49
CA LEU A 237 26.34 7.26 13.05
C LEU A 237 25.80 6.09 12.21
N ALA A 238 26.08 4.85 12.61
CA ALA A 238 25.56 3.67 11.95
C ALA A 238 24.02 3.61 12.02
N TYR A 239 23.45 3.91 13.20
CA TYR A 239 22.00 4.00 13.37
C TYR A 239 21.37 5.08 12.50
N MET A 240 21.96 6.29 12.49
CA MET A 240 21.48 7.39 11.66
C MET A 240 21.62 7.10 10.16
N GLY A 241 22.74 6.47 9.76
CA GLY A 241 22.96 6.03 8.37
C GLY A 241 21.98 4.93 7.95
N GLY A 242 21.79 3.93 8.82
CA GLY A 242 20.79 2.87 8.60
C GLY A 242 19.36 3.40 8.50
N GLY A 243 19.06 4.45 9.27
CA GLY A 243 17.77 5.12 9.28
C GLY A 243 17.37 5.78 7.95
N LEU A 244 18.32 6.01 7.03
CA LEU A 244 18.02 6.46 5.67
C LEU A 244 17.30 5.36 4.84
N PHE A 245 17.55 4.09 5.18
CA PHE A 245 17.08 2.94 4.42
C PHE A 245 16.11 2.06 5.21
N ASN A 246 15.92 2.35 6.48
CA ASN A 246 15.00 1.62 7.34
C ASN A 246 14.48 2.51 8.47
N ASP A 247 13.33 2.17 9.00
CA ASP A 247 12.78 2.74 10.22
C ASP A 247 13.17 1.88 11.43
N SER A 248 13.17 2.48 12.63
CA SER A 248 13.30 1.69 13.84
C SER A 248 12.01 0.91 14.06
N THR A 249 12.05 -0.39 13.81
CA THR A 249 10.98 -1.28 14.24
C THR A 249 11.11 -1.52 15.73
N SER A 250 10.17 -1.00 16.53
CA SER A 250 9.86 -1.70 17.77
C SER A 250 9.17 -3.00 17.36
N SER A 251 9.94 -4.09 17.24
CA SER A 251 9.34 -5.42 17.26
C SER A 251 8.74 -5.59 18.66
N VAL A 252 7.44 -5.50 18.76
CA VAL A 252 6.67 -5.99 19.92
C VAL A 252 6.39 -7.44 19.65
#